data_a6f4bd19eba5f80558abd8124047a07d
#
_entry.id   a6f4bd19eba5f80558abd8124047a07d
#
_cell.length_a   1.000
_cell.length_b   1.000
_cell.length_c   1.000
_cell.angle_alpha   90.00
_cell.angle_beta   90.00
_cell.angle_gamma   90.00
#
_symmetry.space_group_name_H-M   'P 1'
#
loop_
_entity.id
_entity.type
_entity.pdbx_description
1 polymer ?
#
loop_
_entity_poly.entity_id
_entity_poly.type
_entity_poly.pdbx_seq_one_letter_code
_entity_poly.pdbx_strand_id
1 'polypeptide(L)'
;AFKACHLASDWSKQGHEVRVVMTAAAQEFVTPLTFNSLTHTPTRTSMFAAGHRPGATADVAPGPDGPLQISHVADAKWADLLAVAPASADIIAKIACGIADDQLTSTILAYDKGPKILCPAMNVHMYENAVTQRNLNTCRELGWTIVEPESGMLACGDAGKGRMEEPARIETAVEALLLANRPESELPLKGLAVLVTAGPTQEPLDPVRFLTNHSTGK
;
A
#
# COMPACT_ATOMS: atom_id res chain seq x y z
N ALA A 1 -11.35 4.24 5.84
CA ALA A 1 -10.83 3.21 6.77
C ALA A 1 -11.17 1.79 6.34
N PHE A 2 -12.43 1.46 5.99
CA PHE A 2 -12.84 0.08 5.66
C PHE A 2 -12.07 -0.55 4.49
N LYS A 3 -11.70 0.20 3.44
CA LYS A 3 -10.88 -0.32 2.32
C LYS A 3 -9.50 -0.81 2.80
N ALA A 4 -8.91 -0.16 3.81
CA ALA A 4 -7.65 -0.63 4.41
C ALA A 4 -7.83 -1.95 5.16
N CYS A 5 -8.98 -2.16 5.81
CA CYS A 5 -9.29 -3.45 6.43
C CYS A 5 -9.45 -4.56 5.38
N HIS A 6 -10.06 -4.26 4.23
CA HIS A 6 -10.17 -5.21 3.11
C HIS A 6 -8.78 -5.60 2.61
N LEU A 7 -7.91 -4.63 2.30
CA LEU A 7 -6.54 -4.90 1.87
C LEU A 7 -5.78 -5.79 2.87
N ALA A 8 -5.82 -5.46 4.16
CA ALA A 8 -5.13 -6.24 5.19
C ALA A 8 -5.68 -7.68 5.28
N SER A 9 -7.01 -7.85 5.17
CA SER A 9 -7.66 -9.16 5.15
C SER A 9 -7.30 -9.98 3.91
N ASP A 10 -7.33 -9.36 2.74
CA ASP A 10 -7.17 -10.07 1.48
C ASP A 10 -5.71 -10.48 1.29
N TRP A 11 -4.74 -9.64 1.62
CA TRP A 11 -3.33 -10.02 1.62
C TRP A 11 -3.04 -11.15 2.64
N SER A 12 -3.63 -11.10 3.85
CA SER A 12 -3.48 -12.18 4.83
C SER A 12 -4.05 -13.50 4.32
N LYS A 13 -5.22 -13.50 3.65
CA LYS A 13 -5.83 -14.69 3.03
C LYS A 13 -5.02 -15.24 1.85
N GLN A 14 -4.33 -14.36 1.13
CA GLN A 14 -3.40 -14.74 0.05
C GLN A 14 -2.10 -15.37 0.56
N GLY A 15 -1.92 -15.42 1.89
CA GLY A 15 -0.77 -16.05 2.54
C GLY A 15 0.41 -15.09 2.77
N HIS A 16 0.21 -13.79 2.60
CA HIS A 16 1.20 -12.80 2.96
C HIS A 16 1.21 -12.56 4.48
N GLU A 17 2.39 -12.41 5.07
CA GLU A 17 2.52 -11.92 6.43
C GLU A 17 2.30 -10.40 6.43
N VAL A 18 1.25 -9.93 7.12
CA VAL A 18 0.83 -8.53 7.13
C VAL A 18 1.03 -7.94 8.51
N ARG A 19 1.83 -6.87 8.61
CA ARG A 19 1.97 -6.06 9.82
C ARG A 19 1.33 -4.70 9.61
N VAL A 20 0.55 -4.26 10.58
CA VAL A 20 -0.17 -2.98 10.50
C VAL A 20 0.40 -2.00 11.50
N VAL A 21 0.67 -0.79 11.01
CA VAL A 21 1.06 0.37 11.82
C VAL A 21 -0.03 1.43 11.70
N MET A 22 -0.57 1.88 12.81
CA MET A 22 -1.64 2.88 12.85
C MET A 22 -1.16 4.16 13.52
N THR A 23 -1.41 5.29 12.86
CA THR A 23 -1.26 6.61 13.49
C THR A 23 -2.35 6.82 14.55
N ALA A 24 -2.15 7.78 15.47
CA ALA A 24 -3.20 8.15 16.43
C ALA A 24 -4.51 8.53 15.71
N ALA A 25 -4.43 9.31 14.64
CA ALA A 25 -5.61 9.68 13.85
C ALA A 25 -6.31 8.48 13.18
N ALA A 26 -5.58 7.45 12.75
CA ALA A 26 -6.17 6.26 12.17
C ALA A 26 -7.02 5.47 13.18
N GLN A 27 -6.64 5.49 14.45
CA GLN A 27 -7.35 4.79 15.52
C GLN A 27 -8.72 5.40 15.85
N GLU A 28 -8.97 6.65 15.48
CA GLU A 28 -10.29 7.30 15.59
C GLU A 28 -11.31 6.73 14.60
N PHE A 29 -10.87 6.09 13.53
CA PHE A 29 -11.75 5.51 12.50
C PHE A 29 -11.92 3.99 12.62
N VAL A 30 -10.90 3.29 13.04
CA VAL A 30 -10.88 1.82 13.18
C VAL A 30 -9.98 1.48 14.36
N THR A 31 -10.38 0.51 15.17
CA THR A 31 -9.57 0.10 16.32
C THR A 31 -8.43 -0.85 15.92
N PRO A 32 -7.32 -0.87 16.66
CA PRO A 32 -6.25 -1.85 16.46
C PRO A 32 -6.73 -3.30 16.51
N LEU A 33 -7.75 -3.58 17.33
CA LEU A 33 -8.35 -4.91 17.48
C LEU A 33 -8.88 -5.46 16.14
N THR A 34 -9.45 -4.58 15.28
CA THR A 34 -9.92 -4.98 13.95
C THR A 34 -8.78 -5.56 13.12
N PHE A 35 -7.65 -4.86 13.04
CA PHE A 35 -6.49 -5.34 12.27
C PHE A 35 -5.84 -6.56 12.91
N ASN A 36 -5.71 -6.61 14.25
CA ASN A 36 -5.22 -7.80 14.95
C ASN A 36 -6.01 -9.06 14.56
N SER A 37 -7.34 -8.93 14.47
CA SER A 37 -8.22 -10.05 14.10
C SER A 37 -8.09 -10.44 12.62
N LEU A 38 -7.79 -9.50 11.74
CA LEU A 38 -7.68 -9.74 10.29
C LEU A 38 -6.31 -10.31 9.89
N THR A 39 -5.24 -9.85 10.53
CA THR A 39 -3.86 -10.20 10.17
C THR A 39 -3.23 -11.22 11.10
N HIS A 40 -3.87 -11.51 12.23
CA HIS A 40 -3.35 -12.37 13.31
C HIS A 40 -2.01 -11.89 13.89
N THR A 41 -1.68 -10.59 13.68
CA THR A 41 -0.47 -9.95 14.20
C THR A 41 -0.84 -8.72 15.02
N PRO A 42 -0.08 -8.40 16.08
CA PRO A 42 -0.33 -7.19 16.86
C PRO A 42 -0.10 -5.92 16.04
N THR A 43 -1.12 -5.06 15.99
CA THR A 43 -1.03 -3.74 15.35
C THR A 43 -0.14 -2.81 16.18
N ARG A 44 0.78 -2.13 15.53
CA ARG A 44 1.62 -1.14 16.17
C ARG A 44 0.97 0.24 16.16
N THR A 45 0.90 0.87 17.33
CA THR A 45 0.23 2.17 17.49
C THR A 45 1.13 3.25 18.10
N SER A 46 2.28 2.89 18.63
CA SER A 46 3.22 3.79 19.28
C SER A 46 4.64 3.29 19.13
N MET A 47 5.62 4.20 19.15
CA MET A 47 7.04 3.87 19.25
C MET A 47 7.43 3.38 20.65
N PHE A 48 6.59 3.64 21.65
CA PHE A 48 6.85 3.32 23.05
C PHE A 48 5.73 2.44 23.60
N ALA A 49 6.07 1.43 24.44
CA ALA A 49 5.08 0.56 25.06
C ALA A 49 4.07 1.34 25.90
N ALA A 50 2.83 0.88 25.90
CA ALA A 50 1.81 1.39 26.80
C ALA A 50 2.30 1.24 28.26
N GLY A 51 2.46 2.36 28.96
CA GLY A 51 2.96 2.38 30.35
C GLY A 51 4.42 2.80 30.50
N HIS A 52 5.06 3.29 29.44
CA HIS A 52 6.42 3.83 29.52
C HIS A 52 6.52 4.94 30.56
N ARG A 53 7.29 4.69 31.63
CA ARG A 53 7.70 5.72 32.61
C ARG A 53 8.96 6.42 32.08
N PRO A 54 9.12 7.74 32.24
CA PRO A 54 10.39 8.43 31.97
C PRO A 54 11.55 7.69 32.67
N GLY A 55 12.53 7.21 31.91
CA GLY A 55 13.66 6.42 32.41
C GLY A 55 13.56 4.91 32.25
N ALA A 56 12.41 4.34 31.81
CA ALA A 56 12.36 2.96 31.33
C ALA A 56 12.92 2.89 29.89
N THR A 57 13.69 1.87 29.60
CA THR A 57 14.18 1.62 28.23
C THR A 57 12.99 1.44 27.28
N ALA A 58 13.03 2.15 26.14
CA ALA A 58 12.01 2.11 25.09
C ALA A 58 11.62 0.67 24.72
N ASP A 59 10.48 0.53 24.03
CA ASP A 59 9.93 -0.73 23.52
C ASP A 59 10.95 -1.57 22.78
N VAL A 60 11.61 -2.32 23.54
CA VAL A 60 12.59 -3.25 23.11
C VAL A 60 12.01 -4.60 23.49
N ALA A 61 11.16 -5.16 22.59
CA ALA A 61 10.79 -6.54 22.74
C ALA A 61 12.07 -7.39 22.56
N PRO A 62 12.39 -8.30 23.49
CA PRO A 62 13.41 -9.28 23.22
C PRO A 62 12.99 -10.07 21.97
N GLY A 63 13.83 -10.08 20.93
CA GLY A 63 13.71 -11.09 19.88
C GLY A 63 13.83 -12.47 20.53
N PRO A 64 13.28 -13.52 19.91
CA PRO A 64 13.30 -14.87 20.46
C PRO A 64 14.72 -15.37 20.80
N ASP A 65 15.77 -14.77 20.23
CA ASP A 65 17.19 -15.16 20.47
C ASP A 65 18.20 -14.00 20.35
N GLY A 66 17.81 -12.73 20.57
CA GLY A 66 18.73 -11.64 20.24
C GLY A 66 18.58 -10.33 21.00
N PRO A 67 19.47 -9.35 20.73
CA PRO A 67 19.46 -8.06 21.37
C PRO A 67 18.16 -7.29 21.12
N LEU A 68 17.83 -6.46 22.08
CA LEU A 68 16.70 -5.55 22.09
C LEU A 68 16.51 -4.83 20.72
N GLN A 69 15.40 -5.07 20.01
CA GLN A 69 15.15 -4.47 18.68
C GLN A 69 14.19 -3.29 18.77
N ILE A 70 14.60 -2.16 18.21
CA ILE A 70 13.75 -0.97 18.06
C ILE A 70 12.66 -1.28 17.04
N SER A 71 11.39 -1.18 17.43
CA SER A 71 10.24 -1.70 16.66
C SER A 71 10.15 -1.17 15.24
N HIS A 72 10.29 0.15 15.00
CA HIS A 72 10.22 0.72 13.65
C HIS A 72 11.38 0.28 12.75
N VAL A 73 12.58 0.08 13.29
CA VAL A 73 13.72 -0.45 12.55
C VAL A 73 13.54 -1.94 12.21
N ALA A 74 12.99 -2.70 13.17
CA ALA A 74 12.69 -4.11 12.95
C ALA A 74 11.63 -4.32 11.87
N ASP A 75 10.56 -3.53 11.90
CA ASP A 75 9.50 -3.59 10.88
C ASP A 75 10.00 -3.13 9.51
N ALA A 76 10.82 -2.08 9.44
CA ALA A 76 11.46 -1.63 8.20
C ALA A 76 12.38 -2.70 7.58
N LYS A 77 13.16 -3.40 8.41
CA LYS A 77 14.02 -4.49 7.94
C LYS A 77 13.24 -5.75 7.54
N TRP A 78 12.12 -5.99 8.17
CA TRP A 78 11.29 -7.15 7.91
C TRP A 78 10.49 -7.00 6.60
N ALA A 79 9.87 -5.85 6.34
CA ALA A 79 8.95 -5.66 5.25
C ALA A 79 9.63 -5.80 3.86
N ASP A 80 9.01 -6.52 2.95
CA ASP A 80 9.41 -6.60 1.54
C ASP A 80 8.72 -5.53 0.69
N LEU A 81 7.59 -5.02 1.15
CA LEU A 81 6.86 -3.89 0.56
C LEU A 81 6.25 -3.03 1.67
N LEU A 82 6.26 -1.72 1.48
CA LEU A 82 5.63 -0.77 2.38
C LEU A 82 4.48 -0.06 1.68
N ALA A 83 3.25 -0.22 2.24
CA ALA A 83 2.03 0.39 1.73
C ALA A 83 1.44 1.38 2.73
N VAL A 84 1.15 2.60 2.30
CA VAL A 84 0.42 3.61 3.09
C VAL A 84 -0.97 3.79 2.49
N ALA A 85 -1.97 3.20 3.13
CA ALA A 85 -3.35 3.14 2.64
C ALA A 85 -4.37 3.25 3.80
N PRO A 86 -5.14 4.33 3.88
CA PRO A 86 -5.07 5.54 3.06
C PRO A 86 -3.89 6.45 3.42
N ALA A 87 -3.43 7.25 2.46
CA ALA A 87 -2.47 8.32 2.66
C ALA A 87 -3.18 9.69 2.68
N SER A 88 -3.24 10.33 3.84
CA SER A 88 -3.76 11.69 3.98
C SER A 88 -2.76 12.74 3.47
N ALA A 89 -3.20 13.98 3.28
CA ALA A 89 -2.31 15.08 2.94
C ALA A 89 -1.20 15.29 3.99
N ASP A 90 -1.50 15.04 5.28
CA ASP A 90 -0.54 15.13 6.38
C ASP A 90 0.59 14.11 6.21
N ILE A 91 0.25 12.82 6.06
CA ILE A 91 1.29 11.79 5.92
C ILE A 91 2.12 11.97 4.64
N ILE A 92 1.49 12.40 3.53
CA ILE A 92 2.20 12.69 2.28
C ILE A 92 3.19 13.85 2.48
N ALA A 93 2.80 14.91 3.19
CA ALA A 93 3.69 16.01 3.52
C ALA A 93 4.85 15.58 4.43
N LYS A 94 4.58 14.76 5.45
CA LYS A 94 5.61 14.21 6.34
C LYS A 94 6.63 13.36 5.57
N ILE A 95 6.17 12.48 4.69
CA ILE A 95 7.04 11.66 3.84
C ILE A 95 7.91 12.54 2.94
N ALA A 96 7.30 13.52 2.25
CA ALA A 96 8.00 14.42 1.35
C ALA A 96 9.08 15.27 2.06
N CYS A 97 8.88 15.56 3.34
CA CYS A 97 9.81 16.36 4.16
C CYS A 97 10.74 15.51 5.05
N GLY A 98 10.61 14.18 5.08
CA GLY A 98 11.41 13.31 5.93
C GLY A 98 11.12 13.46 7.43
N ILE A 99 9.89 13.84 7.81
CA ILE A 99 9.48 13.95 9.21
C ILE A 99 9.24 12.55 9.79
N ALA A 100 9.83 12.24 10.93
CA ALA A 100 9.73 10.97 11.64
C ALA A 100 9.34 11.21 13.10
N ASP A 101 8.06 11.56 13.32
CA ASP A 101 7.54 11.97 14.64
C ASP A 101 6.63 10.92 15.29
N ASP A 102 6.35 9.81 14.57
CA ASP A 102 5.57 8.68 15.08
C ASP A 102 6.12 7.32 14.59
N GLN A 103 5.47 6.22 15.01
CA GLN A 103 5.87 4.86 14.63
C GLN A 103 5.86 4.67 13.11
N LEU A 104 4.82 5.18 12.40
CA LEU A 104 4.68 5.01 10.96
C LEU A 104 5.77 5.77 10.20
N THR A 105 5.93 7.05 10.48
CA THR A 105 6.89 7.92 9.80
C THR A 105 8.33 7.50 10.08
N SER A 106 8.63 7.02 11.30
CA SER A 106 9.93 6.44 11.64
C SER A 106 10.19 5.13 10.88
N THR A 107 9.19 4.25 10.75
CA THR A 107 9.31 3.04 9.94
C THR A 107 9.54 3.37 8.47
N ILE A 108 8.80 4.34 7.93
CA ILE A 108 8.95 4.81 6.55
C ILE A 108 10.39 5.32 6.29
N LEU A 109 10.90 6.15 7.17
CA LEU A 109 12.24 6.74 7.02
C LEU A 109 13.36 5.69 7.15
N ALA A 110 13.14 4.63 7.94
CA ALA A 110 14.07 3.53 8.10
C ALA A 110 14.00 2.47 6.98
N TYR A 111 12.98 2.53 6.11
CA TYR A 111 12.75 1.53 5.07
C TYR A 111 13.50 1.89 3.77
N ASP A 112 14.43 1.02 3.35
CA ASP A 112 15.35 1.28 2.24
C ASP A 112 15.44 0.16 1.18
N LYS A 113 14.84 -1.01 1.44
CA LYS A 113 15.16 -2.23 0.68
C LYS A 113 14.14 -2.67 -0.39
N GLY A 114 12.96 -2.09 -0.44
CA GLY A 114 11.91 -2.60 -1.33
C GLY A 114 10.97 -1.52 -1.88
N PRO A 115 9.95 -1.94 -2.64
CA PRO A 115 8.98 -1.03 -3.22
C PRO A 115 8.10 -0.36 -2.16
N LYS A 116 7.69 0.87 -2.46
CA LYS A 116 6.86 1.72 -1.62
C LYS A 116 5.64 2.19 -2.38
N ILE A 117 4.45 2.07 -1.79
CA ILE A 117 3.19 2.47 -2.44
C ILE A 117 2.39 3.43 -1.55
N LEU A 118 1.88 4.49 -2.14
CA LEU A 118 0.98 5.46 -1.51
C LEU A 118 -0.40 5.42 -2.17
N CYS A 119 -1.45 5.34 -1.36
CA CYS A 119 -2.84 5.38 -1.80
C CYS A 119 -3.53 6.63 -1.23
N PRO A 120 -3.46 7.79 -1.90
CA PRO A 120 -4.02 9.04 -1.41
C PRO A 120 -5.53 8.96 -1.17
N ALA A 121 -5.99 9.59 -0.08
CA ALA A 121 -7.41 9.78 0.21
C ALA A 121 -7.62 11.07 1.01
N MET A 122 -8.33 12.02 0.42
CA MET A 122 -8.62 13.33 1.05
C MET A 122 -9.74 14.05 0.29
N ASN A 123 -10.18 15.19 0.80
CA ASN A 123 -11.08 16.08 0.06
C ASN A 123 -10.46 16.51 -1.29
N VAL A 124 -11.29 16.73 -2.32
CA VAL A 124 -10.85 17.07 -3.67
C VAL A 124 -9.98 18.34 -3.69
N HIS A 125 -10.37 19.38 -2.96
CA HIS A 125 -9.61 20.62 -2.91
C HIS A 125 -8.26 20.46 -2.22
N MET A 126 -8.18 19.56 -1.21
CA MET A 126 -6.91 19.18 -0.60
C MET A 126 -6.02 18.41 -1.59
N TYR A 127 -6.61 17.50 -2.36
CA TYR A 127 -5.86 16.72 -3.36
C TYR A 127 -5.34 17.61 -4.48
N GLU A 128 -6.17 18.50 -5.02
CA GLU A 128 -5.81 19.41 -6.12
C GLU A 128 -4.93 20.59 -5.67
N ASN A 129 -4.76 20.79 -4.37
CA ASN A 129 -3.95 21.86 -3.83
C ASN A 129 -2.49 21.73 -4.32
N ALA A 130 -1.91 22.84 -4.81
CA ALA A 130 -0.56 22.87 -5.35
C ALA A 130 0.52 22.33 -4.38
N VAL A 131 0.33 22.53 -3.07
CA VAL A 131 1.23 22.00 -2.03
C VAL A 131 1.15 20.47 -1.98
N THR A 132 -0.06 19.91 -2.01
CA THR A 132 -0.26 18.45 -2.03
C THR A 132 0.32 17.84 -3.30
N GLN A 133 0.08 18.44 -4.46
CA GLN A 133 0.63 17.95 -5.73
C GLN A 133 2.15 18.00 -5.77
N ARG A 134 2.76 19.08 -5.25
CA ARG A 134 4.20 19.16 -5.08
C ARG A 134 4.74 18.04 -4.18
N ASN A 135 4.10 17.80 -3.04
CA ASN A 135 4.52 16.75 -2.11
C ASN A 135 4.38 15.35 -2.73
N LEU A 136 3.31 15.10 -3.50
CA LEU A 136 3.15 13.85 -4.25
C LEU A 136 4.27 13.67 -5.30
N ASN A 137 4.65 14.74 -6.00
CA ASN A 137 5.77 14.70 -6.96
C ASN A 137 7.09 14.39 -6.24
N THR A 138 7.35 15.04 -5.10
CA THR A 138 8.52 14.71 -4.26
C THR A 138 8.51 13.25 -3.82
N CYS A 139 7.35 12.71 -3.41
CA CYS A 139 7.24 11.28 -3.08
C CYS A 139 7.58 10.39 -4.29
N ARG A 140 7.14 10.74 -5.52
CA ARG A 140 7.53 10.00 -6.74
C ARG A 140 9.04 10.02 -6.97
N GLU A 141 9.68 11.17 -6.83
CA GLU A 141 11.13 11.34 -6.93
C GLU A 141 11.89 10.52 -5.87
N LEU A 142 11.29 10.34 -4.68
CA LEU A 142 11.80 9.48 -3.61
C LEU A 142 11.48 7.97 -3.81
N GLY A 143 10.96 7.58 -4.99
CA GLY A 143 10.72 6.19 -5.36
C GLY A 143 9.39 5.61 -4.86
N TRP A 144 8.41 6.44 -4.49
CA TRP A 144 7.07 5.98 -4.17
C TRP A 144 6.21 5.79 -5.42
N THR A 145 5.55 4.66 -5.52
CA THR A 145 4.47 4.46 -6.50
C THR A 145 3.18 5.05 -5.93
N ILE A 146 2.56 5.97 -6.66
CA ILE A 146 1.30 6.59 -6.25
C ILE A 146 0.16 5.87 -6.97
N VAL A 147 -0.74 5.25 -6.21
CA VAL A 147 -2.02 4.78 -6.74
C VAL A 147 -3.00 5.93 -6.68
N GLU A 148 -3.27 6.52 -7.83
CA GLU A 148 -4.11 7.72 -7.94
C GLU A 148 -5.49 7.50 -7.32
N PRO A 149 -6.05 8.49 -6.58
CA PRO A 149 -7.36 8.35 -6.01
C PRO A 149 -8.45 8.30 -7.08
N GLU A 150 -9.51 7.56 -6.79
CA GLU A 150 -10.69 7.45 -7.64
C GLU A 150 -11.50 8.75 -7.65
N SER A 151 -12.15 9.03 -8.78
CA SER A 151 -13.14 10.10 -8.90
C SER A 151 -14.52 9.61 -8.45
N GLY A 152 -15.20 10.38 -7.63
CA GLY A 152 -16.55 10.02 -7.15
C GLY A 152 -17.09 11.01 -6.14
N MET A 153 -18.26 10.69 -5.58
CA MET A 153 -18.83 11.43 -4.45
C MET A 153 -17.99 11.18 -3.20
N LEU A 154 -17.55 12.25 -2.58
CA LEU A 154 -16.81 12.23 -1.31
C LEU A 154 -17.77 12.30 -0.11
N ALA A 155 -17.31 11.95 1.07
CA ALA A 155 -18.12 11.99 2.29
C ALA A 155 -18.62 13.41 2.65
N CYS A 156 -17.97 14.46 2.16
CA CYS A 156 -18.38 15.85 2.32
C CYS A 156 -19.44 16.32 1.30
N GLY A 157 -19.84 15.44 0.36
CA GLY A 157 -20.82 15.80 -0.69
C GLY A 157 -20.20 16.36 -1.97
N ASP A 158 -18.89 16.64 -1.98
CA ASP A 158 -18.19 17.09 -3.19
C ASP A 158 -17.98 15.92 -4.16
N ALA A 159 -18.03 16.20 -5.46
CA ALA A 159 -17.67 15.25 -6.50
C ALA A 159 -16.29 15.59 -7.06
N GLY A 160 -15.43 14.61 -7.15
CA GLY A 160 -14.09 14.81 -7.69
C GLY A 160 -13.09 13.72 -7.29
N LYS A 161 -11.82 13.95 -7.61
CA LYS A 161 -10.73 13.04 -7.34
C LYS A 161 -10.25 13.19 -5.88
N GLY A 162 -10.36 12.14 -5.08
CA GLY A 162 -9.96 12.22 -3.67
C GLY A 162 -10.32 10.98 -2.85
N ARG A 163 -11.11 10.06 -3.41
CA ARG A 163 -11.47 8.80 -2.78
C ARG A 163 -10.33 7.78 -2.99
N MET A 164 -9.91 7.11 -1.92
CA MET A 164 -8.92 6.03 -2.07
C MET A 164 -9.38 5.04 -3.14
N GLU A 165 -8.48 4.62 -4.01
CA GLU A 165 -8.72 3.64 -5.07
C GLU A 165 -9.32 2.33 -4.50
N GLU A 166 -9.97 1.55 -5.34
CA GLU A 166 -10.56 0.27 -4.94
C GLU A 166 -9.48 -0.76 -4.56
N PRO A 167 -9.72 -1.59 -3.52
CA PRO A 167 -8.74 -2.57 -3.05
C PRO A 167 -8.16 -3.42 -4.16
N ALA A 168 -8.97 -3.96 -5.05
CA ALA A 168 -8.52 -4.82 -6.15
C ALA A 168 -7.48 -4.16 -7.08
N ARG A 169 -7.59 -2.85 -7.32
CA ARG A 169 -6.60 -2.12 -8.12
C ARG A 169 -5.31 -1.86 -7.36
N ILE A 170 -5.42 -1.61 -6.05
CA ILE A 170 -4.25 -1.47 -5.18
C ILE A 170 -3.50 -2.80 -5.11
N GLU A 171 -4.20 -3.91 -4.97
CA GLU A 171 -3.64 -5.27 -4.97
C GLU A 171 -2.89 -5.55 -6.28
N THR A 172 -3.52 -5.29 -7.43
CA THR A 172 -2.86 -5.43 -8.74
C THR A 172 -1.58 -4.60 -8.84
N ALA A 173 -1.59 -3.37 -8.32
CA ALA A 173 -0.40 -2.52 -8.31
C ALA A 173 0.70 -3.06 -7.38
N VAL A 174 0.33 -3.60 -6.22
CA VAL A 174 1.25 -4.25 -5.28
C VAL A 174 1.88 -5.51 -5.89
N GLU A 175 1.08 -6.37 -6.49
CA GLU A 175 1.56 -7.59 -7.17
C GLU A 175 2.57 -7.25 -8.29
N ALA A 176 2.25 -6.24 -9.11
CA ALA A 176 3.14 -5.77 -10.18
C ALA A 176 4.47 -5.26 -9.62
N LEU A 177 4.43 -4.51 -8.50
CA LEU A 177 5.63 -4.00 -7.83
C LEU A 177 6.48 -5.12 -7.24
N LEU A 178 5.85 -6.11 -6.58
CA LEU A 178 6.55 -7.27 -6.03
C LEU A 178 7.19 -8.11 -7.13
N LEU A 179 6.47 -8.32 -8.24
CA LEU A 179 6.98 -9.05 -9.39
C LEU A 179 8.18 -8.34 -10.04
N ALA A 180 8.08 -7.01 -10.22
CA ALA A 180 9.16 -6.20 -10.81
C ALA A 180 10.43 -6.18 -9.95
N ASN A 181 10.32 -6.39 -8.64
CA ASN A 181 11.44 -6.40 -7.70
C ASN A 181 11.95 -7.82 -7.38
N ARG A 182 11.35 -8.87 -7.97
CA ARG A 182 11.88 -10.24 -7.82
C ARG A 182 13.20 -10.40 -8.56
N PRO A 183 14.13 -11.17 -7.99
CA PRO A 183 15.32 -11.60 -8.72
C PRO A 183 14.93 -12.26 -10.04
N GLU A 184 15.64 -11.95 -11.10
CA GLU A 184 15.35 -12.54 -12.43
C GLU A 184 15.31 -14.07 -12.43
N SER A 185 16.07 -14.73 -11.52
CA SER A 185 16.08 -16.18 -11.33
C SER A 185 14.76 -16.75 -10.81
N GLU A 186 13.91 -15.92 -10.19
CA GLU A 186 12.65 -16.33 -9.57
C GLU A 186 11.43 -15.97 -10.44
N LEU A 187 11.64 -15.42 -11.63
CA LEU A 187 10.55 -15.11 -12.56
C LEU A 187 9.96 -16.42 -13.13
N PRO A 188 8.62 -16.63 -13.04
CA PRO A 188 8.00 -17.92 -13.35
C PRO A 188 8.11 -18.35 -14.82
N LEU A 189 8.35 -17.41 -15.73
CA LEU A 189 8.46 -17.66 -17.17
C LEU A 189 9.88 -17.44 -17.72
N LYS A 190 10.88 -17.27 -16.85
CA LYS A 190 12.27 -17.06 -17.26
C LYS A 190 12.77 -18.20 -18.14
N GLY A 191 13.31 -17.85 -19.31
CA GLY A 191 13.88 -18.83 -20.26
C GLY A 191 12.83 -19.58 -21.09
N LEU A 192 11.54 -19.31 -20.91
CA LEU A 192 10.47 -19.87 -21.74
C LEU A 192 10.10 -18.90 -22.85
N ALA A 193 9.94 -19.43 -24.07
CA ALA A 193 9.32 -18.71 -25.17
C ALA A 193 7.81 -18.89 -25.06
N VAL A 194 7.08 -17.80 -24.86
CA VAL A 194 5.62 -17.82 -24.68
C VAL A 194 4.97 -17.11 -25.87
N LEU A 195 4.11 -17.83 -26.58
CA LEU A 195 3.26 -17.26 -27.63
C LEU A 195 1.86 -17.03 -27.06
N VAL A 196 1.42 -15.77 -27.05
CA VAL A 196 0.06 -15.40 -26.66
C VAL A 196 -0.69 -14.95 -27.89
N THR A 197 -1.84 -15.57 -28.14
CA THR A 197 -2.78 -15.12 -29.18
C THR A 197 -3.98 -14.48 -28.49
N ALA A 198 -4.39 -13.31 -28.95
CA ALA A 198 -5.52 -12.59 -28.39
C ALA A 198 -6.37 -12.01 -29.51
N GLY A 199 -7.69 -11.97 -29.28
CA GLY A 199 -8.65 -11.40 -30.20
C GLY A 199 -9.68 -12.41 -30.70
N PRO A 200 -10.75 -11.92 -31.34
CA PRO A 200 -11.78 -12.77 -31.90
C PRO A 200 -11.28 -13.51 -33.15
N THR A 201 -11.68 -14.77 -33.30
CA THR A 201 -11.53 -15.50 -34.55
C THR A 201 -12.63 -15.06 -35.52
N GLN A 202 -12.27 -14.82 -36.80
CA GLN A 202 -13.20 -14.47 -37.86
C GLN A 202 -13.15 -15.53 -38.97
N GLU A 203 -14.29 -16.07 -39.31
CA GLU A 203 -14.44 -16.98 -40.45
C GLU A 203 -15.30 -16.31 -41.52
N PRO A 204 -14.78 -16.09 -42.75
CA PRO A 204 -15.56 -15.49 -43.82
C PRO A 204 -16.68 -16.45 -44.29
N LEU A 205 -17.91 -15.96 -44.34
CA LEU A 205 -19.05 -16.64 -44.91
C LEU A 205 -19.19 -16.34 -46.41
N ASP A 206 -18.91 -15.09 -46.77
CA ASP A 206 -18.90 -14.58 -48.15
C ASP A 206 -18.00 -13.30 -48.17
N PRO A 207 -17.82 -12.63 -49.31
CA PRO A 207 -16.96 -11.44 -49.39
C PRO A 207 -17.33 -10.26 -48.48
N VAL A 208 -18.51 -10.29 -47.86
CA VAL A 208 -19.04 -9.19 -47.04
C VAL A 208 -19.31 -9.60 -45.59
N ARG A 209 -19.68 -10.88 -45.36
CA ARG A 209 -20.09 -11.37 -44.03
C ARG A 209 -19.09 -12.36 -43.45
N PHE A 210 -18.95 -12.32 -42.13
CA PHE A 210 -18.09 -13.24 -41.38
C PHE A 210 -18.75 -13.66 -40.06
N LEU A 211 -18.39 -14.84 -39.57
CA LEU A 211 -18.71 -15.32 -38.25
C LEU A 211 -17.57 -14.91 -37.31
N THR A 212 -17.91 -14.36 -36.14
CA THR A 212 -16.93 -14.04 -35.09
C THR A 212 -17.52 -14.31 -33.74
N ASN A 213 -16.66 -14.52 -32.73
CA ASN A 213 -17.07 -14.57 -31.34
C ASN A 213 -16.87 -13.20 -30.69
N HIS A 214 -17.59 -12.92 -29.57
CA HIS A 214 -17.46 -11.72 -28.78
C HIS A 214 -16.27 -11.79 -27.82
N SER A 215 -15.08 -12.06 -28.33
CA SER A 215 -13.86 -12.01 -27.51
C SER A 215 -13.24 -10.62 -27.57
N THR A 216 -12.96 -10.02 -26.41
CA THR A 216 -12.30 -8.71 -26.30
C THR A 216 -10.78 -8.82 -26.22
N GLY A 217 -10.22 -10.03 -26.14
CA GLY A 217 -8.79 -10.26 -25.96
C GLY A 217 -8.27 -9.90 -24.57
N LYS A 218 -9.16 -9.76 -23.56
CA LYS A 218 -8.81 -9.48 -22.18
C LYS A 218 -8.44 -10.76 -21.43
#